data_41eb9c315d137d72fe9bdc3e0fe23194
#
_entry.id   41eb9c315d137d72fe9bdc3e0fe23194
#
_cell.length_a   1.000
_cell.length_b   1.000
_cell.length_c   1.000
_cell.angle_alpha   90.00
_cell.angle_beta   90.00
_cell.angle_gamma   90.00
#
_symmetry.space_group_name_H-M   'P 1'
#
loop_
_entity.id
_entity.type
_entity.pdbx_description
1 polymer ?
#
loop_
_entity_poly.entity_id
_entity_poly.type
_entity_poly.pdbx_seq_one_letter_code
_entity_poly.pdbx_strand_id
1 'polypeptide(L)'
;MTAKGSPRRQTLPHPQLTVPVDERRDHVQGSSSAPVTLVEYGDYQCPYCGEAYPIVKRLQSTLGEQLRFVFRNFPLTQVHPQAEFAAELAEAAAAQGQFWEMHDLIYEHQASLPQPDSFRQIARERLKLDSKKLEVEVAQHAYLPRIREDFMSGVRSGVNGTPTFYINGVRHDGGYEFDVLDESLRAARRPAST
;
A
#
# COMPACT_ATOMS: atom_id res chain seq x y z
N MET A 1 -38.92 -16.72 -37.59
CA MET A 1 -38.60 -16.68 -36.15
C MET A 1 -37.20 -16.07 -36.03
N THR A 2 -37.10 -14.78 -35.69
CA THR A 2 -35.83 -14.06 -35.58
C THR A 2 -35.38 -14.10 -34.11
N ALA A 3 -34.26 -14.74 -33.85
CA ALA A 3 -33.64 -14.79 -32.53
C ALA A 3 -33.13 -13.38 -32.16
N LYS A 4 -33.71 -12.77 -31.12
CA LYS A 4 -33.21 -11.54 -30.51
C LYS A 4 -31.91 -11.86 -29.78
N GLY A 5 -30.79 -11.36 -30.31
CA GLY A 5 -29.51 -11.41 -29.59
C GLY A 5 -29.59 -10.64 -28.28
N SER A 6 -29.25 -11.27 -27.18
CA SER A 6 -29.13 -10.64 -25.87
C SER A 6 -28.05 -9.53 -25.92
N PRO A 7 -28.28 -8.36 -25.33
CA PRO A 7 -27.28 -7.30 -25.30
C PRO A 7 -26.05 -7.80 -24.52
N ARG A 8 -24.86 -7.75 -25.15
CA ARG A 8 -23.57 -7.92 -24.46
C ARG A 8 -23.52 -6.90 -23.33
N ARG A 9 -23.41 -7.36 -22.08
CA ARG A 9 -23.06 -6.48 -20.95
C ARG A 9 -21.75 -5.80 -21.31
N GLN A 10 -21.79 -4.49 -21.53
CA GLN A 10 -20.57 -3.68 -21.57
C GLN A 10 -20.00 -3.69 -20.15
N THR A 11 -18.92 -4.41 -19.97
CA THR A 11 -18.09 -4.28 -18.75
C THR A 11 -17.52 -2.87 -18.75
N LEU A 12 -17.88 -2.05 -17.78
CA LEU A 12 -17.22 -0.77 -17.55
C LEU A 12 -15.72 -1.03 -17.38
N PRO A 13 -14.85 -0.20 -17.98
CA PRO A 13 -13.42 -0.37 -17.80
C PRO A 13 -13.09 -0.29 -16.31
N HIS A 14 -12.30 -1.24 -15.79
CA HIS A 14 -11.81 -1.19 -14.41
C HIS A 14 -11.09 0.14 -14.16
N PRO A 15 -11.28 0.77 -12.97
CA PRO A 15 -10.57 1.97 -12.60
C PRO A 15 -9.07 1.79 -12.75
N GLN A 16 -8.39 2.84 -13.22
CA GLN A 16 -6.96 2.81 -13.46
C GLN A 16 -6.23 3.77 -12.53
N LEU A 17 -5.00 3.42 -12.22
CA LEU A 17 -4.09 4.25 -11.46
C LEU A 17 -3.84 5.57 -12.22
N THR A 18 -4.28 6.69 -11.67
CA THR A 18 -4.15 8.02 -12.31
C THR A 18 -2.74 8.60 -12.20
N VAL A 19 -1.99 8.19 -11.17
CA VAL A 19 -0.59 8.57 -10.97
C VAL A 19 0.26 7.31 -11.14
N PRO A 20 1.04 7.20 -12.24
CA PRO A 20 1.93 6.07 -12.46
C PRO A 20 2.93 5.89 -11.30
N VAL A 21 3.47 4.68 -11.16
CA VAL A 21 4.53 4.40 -10.18
C VAL A 21 5.81 5.10 -10.61
N ASP A 22 6.41 5.85 -9.68
CA ASP A 22 7.69 6.55 -9.83
C ASP A 22 8.55 6.34 -8.59
N GLU A 23 9.71 5.70 -8.74
CA GLU A 23 10.63 5.36 -7.63
C GLU A 23 11.19 6.58 -6.89
N ARG A 24 11.16 7.75 -7.50
CA ARG A 24 11.55 9.01 -6.83
C ARG A 24 10.50 9.50 -5.84
N ARG A 25 9.30 8.95 -5.94
CA ARG A 25 8.13 9.36 -5.16
C ARG A 25 7.60 8.22 -4.28
N ASP A 26 7.54 7.03 -4.84
CA ASP A 26 6.85 5.89 -4.22
C ASP A 26 7.80 5.05 -3.36
N HIS A 27 7.26 4.46 -2.31
CA HIS A 27 7.95 3.40 -1.56
C HIS A 27 7.82 2.09 -2.32
N VAL A 28 8.94 1.58 -2.81
CA VAL A 28 8.99 0.42 -3.70
C VAL A 28 9.87 -0.68 -3.13
N GLN A 29 9.40 -1.92 -3.21
CA GLN A 29 10.19 -3.15 -3.00
C GLN A 29 10.18 -4.01 -4.26
N GLY A 30 11.28 -4.69 -4.53
CA GLY A 30 11.47 -5.49 -5.74
C GLY A 30 12.08 -4.70 -6.90
N SER A 31 12.34 -5.41 -8.00
CA SER A 31 13.03 -4.85 -9.16
C SER A 31 12.13 -3.93 -9.99
N SER A 32 12.70 -2.84 -10.52
CA SER A 32 12.01 -1.99 -11.51
C SER A 32 11.71 -2.74 -12.81
N SER A 33 12.44 -3.82 -13.10
CA SER A 33 12.23 -4.71 -14.25
C SER A 33 11.27 -5.88 -13.97
N ALA A 34 10.68 -5.96 -12.78
CA ALA A 34 9.72 -7.01 -12.45
C ALA A 34 8.55 -7.04 -13.46
N PRO A 35 8.15 -8.23 -13.93
CA PRO A 35 7.09 -8.36 -14.95
C PRO A 35 5.70 -7.96 -14.44
N VAL A 36 5.50 -7.86 -13.12
CA VAL A 36 4.24 -7.40 -12.54
C VAL A 36 4.49 -6.45 -11.38
N THR A 37 3.65 -5.39 -11.32
CA THR A 37 3.64 -4.41 -10.22
C THR A 37 2.34 -4.50 -9.46
N LEU A 38 2.41 -4.61 -8.13
CA LEU A 38 1.28 -4.52 -7.21
C LEU A 38 1.39 -3.20 -6.45
N VAL A 39 0.39 -2.33 -6.58
CA VAL A 39 0.27 -1.10 -5.78
C VAL A 39 -0.83 -1.31 -4.76
N GLU A 40 -0.54 -1.07 -3.49
CA GLU A 40 -1.50 -1.04 -2.40
C GLU A 40 -1.73 0.40 -1.95
N TYR A 41 -3.00 0.81 -1.89
CA TYR A 41 -3.41 1.94 -1.06
C TYR A 41 -3.85 1.39 0.29
N GLY A 42 -3.06 1.68 1.32
CA GLY A 42 -3.21 1.10 2.65
C GLY A 42 -3.37 2.14 3.74
N ASP A 43 -3.99 1.68 4.82
CA ASP A 43 -4.20 2.42 6.07
C ASP A 43 -3.66 1.57 7.22
N TYR A 44 -2.71 2.11 7.94
CA TYR A 44 -2.01 1.39 9.00
C TYR A 44 -2.89 1.02 10.20
N GLN A 45 -4.05 1.67 10.38
CA GLN A 45 -4.97 1.32 11.45
C GLN A 45 -6.15 0.45 10.95
N CYS A 46 -6.32 0.30 9.64
CA CYS A 46 -7.37 -0.53 9.07
C CYS A 46 -7.11 -2.02 9.37
N PRO A 47 -8.07 -2.73 10.00
CA PRO A 47 -7.88 -4.15 10.32
C PRO A 47 -7.73 -5.02 9.06
N TYR A 48 -8.42 -4.69 7.97
CA TYR A 48 -8.29 -5.41 6.71
C TYR A 48 -6.91 -5.23 6.06
N CYS A 49 -6.27 -4.07 6.23
CA CYS A 49 -4.87 -3.90 5.82
C CYS A 49 -3.93 -4.74 6.69
N GLY A 50 -4.20 -4.84 8.00
CA GLY A 50 -3.48 -5.74 8.89
C GLY A 50 -3.59 -7.21 8.49
N GLU A 51 -4.77 -7.64 8.03
CA GLU A 51 -4.98 -8.99 7.49
C GLU A 51 -4.30 -9.20 6.12
N ALA A 52 -4.28 -8.18 5.27
CA ALA A 52 -3.62 -8.23 3.96
C ALA A 52 -2.08 -8.21 4.06
N TYR A 53 -1.52 -7.56 5.06
CA TYR A 53 -0.06 -7.43 5.25
C TYR A 53 0.70 -8.78 5.18
N PRO A 54 0.39 -9.83 5.98
CA PRO A 54 1.10 -11.10 5.89
C PRO A 54 0.87 -11.80 4.54
N ILE A 55 -0.24 -11.53 3.85
CA ILE A 55 -0.53 -12.07 2.52
C ILE A 55 0.40 -11.42 1.50
N VAL A 56 0.57 -10.10 1.54
CA VAL A 56 1.51 -9.37 0.67
C VAL A 56 2.94 -9.83 0.92
N LYS A 57 3.38 -9.99 2.18
CA LYS A 57 4.70 -10.54 2.51
C LYS A 57 4.91 -11.95 1.92
N ARG A 58 3.90 -12.81 1.98
CA ARG A 58 3.93 -14.14 1.37
C ARG A 58 4.01 -14.06 -0.17
N LEU A 59 3.27 -13.16 -0.81
CA LEU A 59 3.36 -12.93 -2.26
C LEU A 59 4.76 -12.46 -2.67
N GLN A 60 5.34 -11.53 -1.94
CA GLN A 60 6.71 -11.06 -2.18
C GLN A 60 7.73 -12.21 -2.06
N SER A 61 7.61 -13.04 -1.03
CA SER A 61 8.47 -14.22 -0.86
C SER A 61 8.27 -15.27 -1.96
N THR A 62 7.03 -15.49 -2.41
CA THR A 62 6.69 -16.52 -3.40
C THR A 62 7.09 -16.10 -4.81
N LEU A 63 6.90 -14.82 -5.17
CA LEU A 63 7.15 -14.31 -6.52
C LEU A 63 8.57 -13.77 -6.69
N GLY A 64 9.25 -13.38 -5.61
CA GLY A 64 10.64 -12.87 -5.63
C GLY A 64 10.83 -11.74 -6.65
N GLU A 65 11.82 -11.89 -7.50
CA GLU A 65 12.18 -10.92 -8.57
C GLU A 65 11.05 -10.63 -9.58
N GLN A 66 9.97 -11.41 -9.54
CA GLN A 66 8.85 -11.25 -10.47
C GLN A 66 7.82 -10.22 -10.00
N LEU A 67 7.89 -9.78 -8.73
CA LEU A 67 6.97 -8.83 -8.14
C LEU A 67 7.68 -7.54 -7.73
N ARG A 68 7.13 -6.43 -8.21
CA ARG A 68 7.41 -5.09 -7.71
C ARG A 68 6.23 -4.65 -6.85
N PHE A 69 6.46 -4.43 -5.56
CA PHE A 69 5.44 -3.97 -4.63
C PHE A 69 5.60 -2.48 -4.33
N VAL A 70 4.49 -1.77 -4.27
CA VAL A 70 4.42 -0.32 -3.99
C VAL A 70 3.37 -0.08 -2.93
N PHE A 71 3.71 0.66 -1.89
CA PHE A 71 2.77 1.10 -0.87
C PHE A 71 2.51 2.60 -0.99
N ARG A 72 1.23 3.00 -0.89
CA ARG A 72 0.77 4.38 -0.85
C ARG A 72 -0.14 4.60 0.34
N ASN A 73 0.06 5.67 1.06
CA ASN A 73 -0.74 6.01 2.24
C ASN A 73 -2.16 6.43 1.86
N PHE A 74 -3.15 5.82 2.50
CA PHE A 74 -4.56 6.19 2.34
C PHE A 74 -5.27 6.19 3.70
N PRO A 75 -4.87 7.09 4.64
CA PRO A 75 -5.43 7.12 5.99
C PRO A 75 -6.89 7.55 6.01
N LEU A 76 -7.76 6.70 6.54
CA LEU A 76 -9.19 6.96 6.70
C LEU A 76 -9.48 7.60 8.06
N THR A 77 -9.00 8.81 8.28
CA THR A 77 -8.98 9.50 9.59
C THR A 77 -10.34 9.66 10.27
N GLN A 78 -11.45 9.58 9.52
CA GLN A 78 -12.81 9.65 10.07
C GLN A 78 -13.19 8.38 10.84
N VAL A 79 -12.61 7.23 10.53
CA VAL A 79 -12.88 5.93 11.16
C VAL A 79 -11.65 5.36 11.87
N HIS A 80 -10.45 5.80 11.50
CA HIS A 80 -9.16 5.36 12.01
C HIS A 80 -8.35 6.55 12.53
N PRO A 81 -8.56 6.99 13.78
CA PRO A 81 -7.98 8.25 14.30
C PRO A 81 -6.46 8.25 14.40
N GLN A 82 -5.80 7.08 14.40
CA GLN A 82 -4.34 6.96 14.46
C GLN A 82 -3.70 6.68 13.07
N ALA A 83 -4.50 6.59 12.00
CA ALA A 83 -4.00 6.25 10.68
C ALA A 83 -3.02 7.29 10.12
N GLU A 84 -3.33 8.59 10.30
CA GLU A 84 -2.45 9.69 9.87
C GLU A 84 -1.14 9.71 10.68
N PHE A 85 -1.23 9.58 12.00
CA PHE A 85 -0.07 9.46 12.86
C PHE A 85 0.86 8.30 12.45
N ALA A 86 0.30 7.13 12.18
CA ALA A 86 1.06 5.96 11.76
C ALA A 86 1.71 6.17 10.39
N ALA A 87 1.01 6.81 9.45
CA ALA A 87 1.56 7.19 8.15
C ALA A 87 2.73 8.19 8.30
N GLU A 88 2.61 9.19 9.19
CA GLU A 88 3.69 10.14 9.46
C GLU A 88 4.92 9.46 10.09
N LEU A 89 4.73 8.47 10.96
CA LEU A 89 5.84 7.67 11.48
C LEU A 89 6.58 6.91 10.37
N ALA A 90 5.84 6.30 9.43
CA ALA A 90 6.44 5.59 8.31
C ALA A 90 7.23 6.54 7.38
N GLU A 91 6.68 7.72 7.08
CA GLU A 91 7.35 8.72 6.25
C GLU A 91 8.56 9.36 6.96
N ALA A 92 8.49 9.60 8.28
CA ALA A 92 9.64 10.08 9.05
C ALA A 92 10.77 9.03 9.13
N ALA A 93 10.43 7.75 9.19
CA ALA A 93 11.39 6.67 9.07
C ALA A 93 11.96 6.58 7.64
N ALA A 94 11.15 6.82 6.61
CA ALA A 94 11.59 6.90 5.22
C ALA A 94 12.69 7.96 5.01
N ALA A 95 12.56 9.12 5.65
CA ALA A 95 13.56 10.19 5.62
C ALA A 95 14.90 9.78 6.28
N GLN A 96 14.91 8.66 6.99
CA GLN A 96 16.09 8.04 7.60
C GLN A 96 16.44 6.69 6.93
N GLY A 97 15.85 6.38 5.77
CA GLY A 97 16.12 5.17 4.98
C GLY A 97 15.50 3.90 5.53
N GLN A 98 14.53 3.97 6.44
CA GLN A 98 13.91 2.81 7.11
C GLN A 98 12.38 2.78 6.98
N PHE A 99 11.87 3.11 5.78
CA PHE A 99 10.42 3.05 5.52
C PHE A 99 9.86 1.66 5.76
N TRP A 100 10.48 0.65 5.16
CA TRP A 100 9.94 -0.71 5.16
C TRP A 100 10.04 -1.37 6.52
N GLU A 101 11.09 -1.09 7.28
CA GLU A 101 11.23 -1.55 8.66
C GLU A 101 10.15 -0.94 9.56
N MET A 102 9.83 0.34 9.37
CA MET A 102 8.74 0.98 10.11
C MET A 102 7.38 0.49 9.64
N HIS A 103 7.17 0.31 8.34
CA HIS A 103 5.97 -0.24 7.75
C HIS A 103 5.66 -1.63 8.33
N ASP A 104 6.64 -2.52 8.33
CA ASP A 104 6.52 -3.87 8.89
C ASP A 104 6.20 -3.79 10.40
N LEU A 105 6.95 -2.97 11.14
CA LEU A 105 6.75 -2.80 12.58
C LEU A 105 5.34 -2.29 12.93
N ILE A 106 4.80 -1.36 12.16
CA ILE A 106 3.46 -0.81 12.39
C ILE A 106 2.41 -1.90 12.24
N TYR A 107 2.47 -2.69 11.16
CA TYR A 107 1.50 -3.78 10.95
C TYR A 107 1.65 -4.91 11.97
N GLU A 108 2.88 -5.31 12.31
CA GLU A 108 3.16 -6.33 13.32
C GLU A 108 2.64 -5.93 14.71
N HIS A 109 2.58 -4.63 15.00
CA HIS A 109 2.13 -4.07 16.27
C HIS A 109 0.88 -3.19 16.13
N GLN A 110 0.05 -3.43 15.12
CA GLN A 110 -1.13 -2.61 14.80
C GLN A 110 -2.07 -2.40 16.01
N ALA A 111 -2.22 -3.41 16.86
CA ALA A 111 -3.02 -3.33 18.08
C ALA A 111 -2.49 -2.31 19.11
N SER A 112 -1.23 -1.90 19.00
CA SER A 112 -0.60 -0.90 19.88
C SER A 112 -0.75 0.54 19.37
N LEU A 113 -1.21 0.75 18.14
CA LEU A 113 -1.39 2.09 17.55
C LEU A 113 -2.31 3.02 18.36
N PRO A 114 -3.41 2.53 18.98
CA PRO A 114 -4.25 3.38 19.84
C PRO A 114 -3.52 3.92 21.09
N GLN A 115 -2.30 3.43 21.35
CA GLN A 115 -1.45 3.85 22.45
C GLN A 115 -0.09 4.38 21.89
N PRO A 116 -0.05 5.62 21.37
CA PRO A 116 1.10 6.13 20.63
C PRO A 116 2.43 6.06 21.39
N ASP A 117 2.42 6.26 22.72
CA ASP A 117 3.65 6.22 23.50
C ASP A 117 4.22 4.80 23.64
N SER A 118 3.36 3.80 23.78
CA SER A 118 3.79 2.39 23.76
C SER A 118 4.37 2.01 22.39
N PHE A 119 3.75 2.45 21.33
CA PHE A 119 4.26 2.22 19.97
C PHE A 119 5.61 2.93 19.74
N ARG A 120 5.75 4.19 20.16
CA ARG A 120 7.04 4.93 20.07
C ARG A 120 8.15 4.21 20.80
N GLN A 121 7.87 3.62 21.96
CA GLN A 121 8.85 2.83 22.68
C GLN A 121 9.29 1.60 21.88
N ILE A 122 8.37 0.82 21.34
CA ILE A 122 8.66 -0.34 20.49
C ILE A 122 9.54 0.08 19.29
N ALA A 123 9.18 1.18 18.62
CA ALA A 123 9.95 1.69 17.49
C ALA A 123 11.39 2.07 17.87
N ARG A 124 11.59 2.72 19.02
CA ARG A 124 12.93 3.06 19.52
C ARG A 124 13.79 1.84 19.84
N GLU A 125 13.18 0.76 20.34
CA GLU A 125 13.90 -0.47 20.70
C GLU A 125 14.27 -1.31 19.49
N ARG A 126 13.45 -1.26 18.43
CA ARG A 126 13.57 -2.13 17.26
C ARG A 126 14.31 -1.48 16.09
N LEU A 127 14.21 -0.17 15.93
CA LEU A 127 14.74 0.54 14.79
C LEU A 127 15.93 1.42 15.15
N LYS A 128 16.93 1.47 14.26
CA LYS A 128 18.12 2.33 14.43
C LYS A 128 17.85 3.73 13.88
N LEU A 129 16.85 4.40 14.43
CA LEU A 129 16.43 5.73 14.03
C LEU A 129 16.89 6.79 15.04
N ASP A 130 17.13 8.01 14.56
CA ASP A 130 17.14 9.17 15.42
C ASP A 130 15.72 9.45 15.91
N SER A 131 15.37 8.89 17.07
CA SER A 131 14.03 8.99 17.64
C SER A 131 13.64 10.43 17.94
N LYS A 132 14.61 11.30 18.31
CA LYS A 132 14.33 12.71 18.60
C LYS A 132 13.96 13.47 17.34
N LYS A 133 14.69 13.22 16.24
CA LYS A 133 14.35 13.78 14.92
C LYS A 133 12.96 13.32 14.47
N LEU A 134 12.69 12.01 14.54
CA LEU A 134 11.39 11.43 14.19
C LEU A 134 10.25 12.08 14.98
N GLU A 135 10.39 12.24 16.30
CA GLU A 135 9.37 12.85 17.15
C GLU A 135 9.10 14.31 16.79
N VAL A 136 10.15 15.09 16.51
CA VAL A 136 10.01 16.49 16.10
C VAL A 136 9.30 16.61 14.75
N GLU A 137 9.69 15.79 13.77
CA GLU A 137 9.11 15.82 12.42
C GLU A 137 7.64 15.40 12.43
N VAL A 138 7.28 14.37 13.19
CA VAL A 138 5.88 13.93 13.37
C VAL A 138 5.06 15.00 14.10
N ALA A 139 5.60 15.59 15.18
CA ALA A 139 4.90 16.65 15.91
C ALA A 139 4.67 17.92 15.07
N GLN A 140 5.52 18.16 14.07
CA GLN A 140 5.40 19.29 13.13
C GLN A 140 4.59 18.95 11.87
N HIS A 141 4.05 17.72 11.75
CA HIS A 141 3.36 17.25 10.56
C HIS A 141 4.18 17.41 9.27
N ALA A 142 5.50 17.18 9.35
CA ALA A 142 6.43 17.46 8.26
C ALA A 142 6.10 16.67 6.98
N TYR A 143 5.53 15.50 7.11
CA TYR A 143 5.23 14.60 5.98
C TYR A 143 3.76 14.57 5.56
N LEU A 144 2.90 15.32 6.23
CA LEU A 144 1.48 15.37 5.91
C LEU A 144 1.19 15.77 4.43
N PRO A 145 1.93 16.71 3.81
CA PRO A 145 1.76 17.00 2.39
C PRO A 145 1.97 15.76 1.50
N ARG A 146 3.00 14.95 1.78
CA ARG A 146 3.32 13.72 1.04
C ARG A 146 2.21 12.67 1.17
N ILE A 147 1.70 12.47 2.41
CA ILE A 147 0.59 11.55 2.69
C ILE A 147 -0.66 12.00 1.95
N ARG A 148 -0.95 13.30 1.93
CA ARG A 148 -2.08 13.87 1.19
C ARG A 148 -1.97 13.70 -0.32
N GLU A 149 -0.77 13.75 -0.88
CA GLU A 149 -0.55 13.45 -2.30
C GLU A 149 -0.94 12.00 -2.63
N ASP A 150 -0.53 11.04 -1.79
CA ASP A 150 -0.93 9.64 -1.96
C ASP A 150 -2.45 9.49 -1.85
N PHE A 151 -3.04 10.01 -0.78
CA PHE A 151 -4.48 9.97 -0.55
C PHE A 151 -5.25 10.53 -1.76
N MET A 152 -4.88 11.72 -2.24
CA MET A 152 -5.54 12.34 -3.39
C MET A 152 -5.30 11.57 -4.70
N SER A 153 -4.13 10.93 -4.85
CA SER A 153 -3.89 10.03 -5.99
C SER A 153 -4.83 8.83 -5.95
N GLY A 154 -5.07 8.27 -4.77
CA GLY A 154 -6.02 7.17 -4.56
C GLY A 154 -7.46 7.60 -4.86
N VAL A 155 -7.90 8.74 -4.34
CA VAL A 155 -9.25 9.28 -4.63
C VAL A 155 -9.46 9.42 -6.14
N ARG A 156 -8.49 10.02 -6.86
CA ARG A 156 -8.57 10.17 -8.34
C ARG A 156 -8.55 8.84 -9.07
N SER A 157 -7.92 7.82 -8.50
CA SER A 157 -7.88 6.45 -9.06
C SER A 157 -9.13 5.63 -8.73
N GLY A 158 -10.06 6.15 -7.90
CA GLY A 158 -11.29 5.48 -7.53
C GLY A 158 -11.17 4.60 -6.27
N VAL A 159 -10.14 4.83 -5.43
CA VAL A 159 -10.04 4.19 -4.12
C VAL A 159 -11.16 4.71 -3.22
N ASN A 160 -11.92 3.80 -2.64
CA ASN A 160 -13.05 4.08 -1.75
C ASN A 160 -13.02 3.33 -0.41
N GLY A 161 -11.91 2.65 -0.15
CA GLY A 161 -11.64 1.89 1.08
C GLY A 161 -10.24 1.26 1.03
N THR A 162 -9.81 0.69 2.13
CA THR A 162 -8.50 0.05 2.27
C THR A 162 -8.62 -1.39 2.80
N PRO A 163 -7.76 -2.30 2.36
CA PRO A 163 -6.78 -2.10 1.28
C PRO A 163 -7.46 -1.99 -0.09
N THR A 164 -6.88 -1.24 -1.02
CA THR A 164 -7.25 -1.29 -2.44
C THR A 164 -5.99 -1.58 -3.25
N PHE A 165 -6.06 -2.59 -4.11
CA PHE A 165 -4.94 -3.06 -4.92
C PHE A 165 -5.08 -2.67 -6.39
N TYR A 166 -3.93 -2.37 -7.03
CA TYR A 166 -3.81 -2.19 -8.48
C TYR A 166 -2.71 -3.10 -8.99
N ILE A 167 -3.01 -3.87 -10.03
CA ILE A 167 -2.06 -4.76 -10.70
C ILE A 167 -1.73 -4.18 -12.06
N ASN A 168 -0.46 -3.85 -12.30
CA ASN A 168 0.00 -3.14 -13.51
C ASN A 168 -0.83 -1.88 -13.85
N GLY A 169 -1.28 -1.17 -12.81
CA GLY A 169 -2.06 0.07 -12.93
C GLY A 169 -3.57 -0.13 -13.10
N VAL A 170 -4.06 -1.36 -13.18
CA VAL A 170 -5.50 -1.68 -13.26
C VAL A 170 -6.00 -2.11 -11.88
N ARG A 171 -7.12 -1.54 -11.42
CA ARG A 171 -7.71 -1.91 -10.13
C ARG A 171 -8.05 -3.40 -10.09
N HIS A 172 -7.63 -4.05 -9.03
CA HIS A 172 -8.03 -5.41 -8.70
C HIS A 172 -9.33 -5.36 -7.89
N ASP A 173 -10.42 -5.89 -8.46
CA ASP A 173 -11.74 -5.90 -7.82
C ASP A 173 -12.04 -7.25 -7.14
N GLY A 174 -11.06 -8.16 -7.06
CA GLY A 174 -11.13 -9.41 -6.30
C GLY A 174 -10.82 -9.23 -4.82
N GLY A 175 -10.91 -10.33 -4.06
CA GLY A 175 -10.44 -10.38 -2.68
C GLY A 175 -8.92 -10.26 -2.57
N TYR A 176 -8.43 -10.06 -1.34
CA TYR A 176 -6.98 -9.99 -1.07
C TYR A 176 -6.41 -11.30 -0.54
N GLU A 177 -7.19 -12.38 -0.54
CA GLU A 177 -6.71 -13.73 -0.19
C GLU A 177 -5.55 -14.13 -1.09
N PHE A 178 -4.60 -14.87 -0.53
CA PHE A 178 -3.35 -15.21 -1.20
C PHE A 178 -3.57 -15.81 -2.60
N ASP A 179 -4.44 -16.80 -2.71
CA ASP A 179 -4.63 -17.51 -3.98
C ASP A 179 -5.28 -16.62 -5.06
N VAL A 180 -6.17 -15.70 -4.64
CA VAL A 180 -6.83 -14.73 -5.54
C VAL A 180 -5.84 -13.71 -6.08
N LEU A 181 -5.01 -13.13 -5.21
CA LEU A 181 -3.98 -12.18 -5.63
C LEU A 181 -2.87 -12.86 -6.43
N ASP A 182 -2.39 -14.05 -6.02
CA ASP A 182 -1.34 -14.77 -6.74
C ASP A 182 -1.77 -15.14 -8.17
N GLU A 183 -3.00 -15.65 -8.34
CA GLU A 183 -3.57 -15.95 -9.66
C GLU A 183 -3.63 -14.69 -10.52
N SER A 184 -4.16 -13.58 -9.98
CA SER A 184 -4.29 -12.31 -10.69
C SER A 184 -2.93 -11.73 -11.09
N LEU A 185 -1.94 -11.78 -10.18
CA LEU A 185 -0.58 -11.33 -10.44
C LEU A 185 0.09 -12.16 -11.54
N ARG A 186 -0.05 -13.49 -11.49
CA ARG A 186 0.50 -14.39 -12.52
C ARG A 186 -0.15 -14.16 -13.88
N ALA A 187 -1.46 -13.94 -13.93
CA ALA A 187 -2.19 -13.65 -15.17
C ALA A 187 -1.79 -12.30 -15.79
N ALA A 188 -1.42 -11.31 -14.95
CA ALA A 188 -1.05 -9.97 -15.40
C ALA A 188 0.43 -9.81 -15.77
N ARG A 189 1.26 -10.86 -15.67
CA ARG A 189 2.69 -10.78 -16.04
C ARG A 189 2.84 -10.39 -17.50
N ARG A 190 3.63 -9.36 -17.75
CA ARG A 190 4.06 -9.04 -19.12
C ARG A 190 5.09 -10.07 -19.56
N PRO A 191 5.03 -10.56 -20.82
CA PRO A 191 6.12 -11.36 -21.36
C PRO A 191 7.42 -10.57 -21.27
N ALA A 192 8.54 -11.25 -20.92
CA ALA A 192 9.85 -10.60 -20.94
C ALA A 192 10.06 -9.96 -22.32
N SER A 193 10.43 -8.68 -22.35
CA SER A 193 10.82 -8.03 -23.59
C SER A 193 12.08 -8.72 -24.10
N THR A 194 11.96 -9.44 -25.21
CA THR A 194 13.08 -10.05 -25.94
C THR A 194 13.91 -8.97 -26.63
#